data_5957e272776abee4b2ea413ab87c04aa
#
_entry.id   5957e272776abee4b2ea413ab87c04aa
#
_cell.length_a   1.000
_cell.length_b   1.000
_cell.length_c   1.000
_cell.angle_alpha   90.00
_cell.angle_beta   90.00
_cell.angle_gamma   90.00
#
_symmetry.space_group_name_H-M   'P 1'
#
loop_
_entity.id
_entity.type
_entity.pdbx_description
1 polymer ?
#
loop_
_entity_poly.entity_id
_entity_poly.type
_entity_poly.pdbx_seq_one_letter_code
_entity_poly.pdbx_strand_id
1 'polypeptide(L)'
;MYIRFSRGFAFIVEGPTEKVFYTQFLKYLAQKYIIELNSGYDERMHEHYFWYAQDDEISIVKINVVGTITQIPNSDRWFHSQCCEPYGDDCVWDVFLCYDTDNYKPDITKFYEGDWKKLRASLRKANEIFDLAASADIEDVMLQDQEGICRFLGCINPGPLPGNKGKKKMISLYKKCGKIYHEGDKAREMIKSLDMEKIIRGNLVPLHIVEENLFQHSKR
;
A
#
# COMPACT_ATOMS: atom_id res chain seq x y z
N MET A 1 -29.54 5.77 -0.60
CA MET A 1 -28.98 5.84 -1.96
C MET A 1 -27.93 4.76 -2.06
N TYR A 2 -28.08 3.75 -2.93
CA TYR A 2 -27.04 2.72 -3.11
C TYR A 2 -26.00 3.28 -4.07
N ILE A 3 -24.75 3.37 -3.61
CA ILE A 3 -23.62 3.73 -4.46
C ILE A 3 -23.29 2.50 -5.31
N ARG A 4 -23.31 2.63 -6.65
CA ARG A 4 -22.86 1.58 -7.56
C ARG A 4 -21.44 1.90 -8.00
N PHE A 5 -20.53 1.00 -7.69
CA PHE A 5 -19.13 1.12 -8.08
C PHE A 5 -18.90 0.47 -9.44
N SER A 6 -18.21 1.17 -10.34
CA SER A 6 -17.82 0.67 -11.67
C SER A 6 -16.38 0.14 -11.66
N ARG A 7 -15.53 0.67 -10.79
CA ARG A 7 -14.14 0.23 -10.65
C ARG A 7 -13.79 -0.10 -9.21
N GLY A 8 -12.95 -1.12 -9.05
CA GLY A 8 -12.44 -1.54 -7.77
C GLY A 8 -10.91 -1.70 -7.77
N PHE A 9 -10.28 -1.31 -6.68
CA PHE A 9 -8.84 -1.44 -6.47
C PHE A 9 -8.58 -2.18 -5.17
N ALA A 10 -8.02 -3.39 -5.28
CA ALA A 10 -7.77 -4.27 -4.14
C ALA A 10 -6.28 -4.29 -3.82
N PHE A 11 -5.89 -3.72 -2.69
CA PHE A 11 -4.52 -3.78 -2.16
C PHE A 11 -4.40 -4.96 -1.21
N ILE A 12 -3.49 -5.88 -1.50
CA ILE A 12 -3.16 -7.01 -0.66
C ILE A 12 -1.78 -6.75 -0.09
N VAL A 13 -1.72 -6.42 1.20
CA VAL A 13 -0.51 -5.97 1.89
C VAL A 13 -0.05 -6.96 2.94
N GLU A 14 1.26 -7.05 3.18
CA GLU A 14 1.85 -7.98 4.13
C GLU A 14 1.43 -7.67 5.57
N GLY A 15 1.58 -6.43 6.00
CA GLY A 15 1.41 -6.05 7.40
C GLY A 15 0.65 -4.75 7.65
N PRO A 16 0.42 -4.42 8.93
CA PRO A 16 -0.32 -3.22 9.31
C PRO A 16 0.44 -1.91 8.99
N THR A 17 1.78 -1.93 8.92
CA THR A 17 2.58 -0.75 8.55
C THR A 17 2.36 -0.38 7.10
N GLU A 18 2.37 -1.37 6.20
CA GLU A 18 2.06 -1.21 4.78
C GLU A 18 0.64 -0.68 4.58
N LYS A 19 -0.35 -1.21 5.33
CA LYS A 19 -1.73 -0.70 5.29
C LYS A 19 -1.77 0.80 5.61
N VAL A 20 -1.07 1.23 6.65
CA VAL A 20 -1.00 2.64 7.02
C VAL A 20 -0.30 3.45 5.94
N PHE A 21 0.82 2.94 5.41
CA PHE A 21 1.59 3.61 4.35
C PHE A 21 0.72 3.80 3.09
N TYR A 22 0.14 2.75 2.54
CA TYR A 22 -0.70 2.85 1.34
C TYR A 22 -1.95 3.70 1.59
N THR A 23 -2.53 3.65 2.79
CA THR A 23 -3.64 4.55 3.16
C THR A 23 -3.22 6.02 3.09
N GLN A 24 -2.05 6.40 3.60
CA GLN A 24 -1.56 7.78 3.55
C GLN A 24 -1.14 8.16 2.13
N PHE A 25 -0.56 7.24 1.38
CA PHE A 25 -0.21 7.43 -0.02
C PHE A 25 -1.45 7.71 -0.89
N LEU A 26 -2.53 6.95 -0.73
CA LEU A 26 -3.80 7.18 -1.42
C LEU A 26 -4.40 8.56 -1.08
N LYS A 27 -4.35 8.97 0.19
CA LYS A 27 -4.79 10.31 0.62
C LYS A 27 -3.96 11.42 0.00
N TYR A 28 -2.65 11.22 -0.06
CA TYR A 28 -1.73 12.15 -0.73
C TYR A 28 -2.08 12.27 -2.23
N LEU A 29 -2.27 11.15 -2.94
CA LEU A 29 -2.65 11.17 -4.36
C LEU A 29 -4.00 11.88 -4.56
N ALA A 30 -5.01 11.55 -3.77
CA ALA A 30 -6.31 12.20 -3.83
C ALA A 30 -6.19 13.72 -3.67
N GLN A 31 -5.38 14.19 -2.72
CA GLN A 31 -5.09 15.62 -2.55
C GLN A 31 -4.35 16.21 -3.76
N LYS A 32 -3.35 15.52 -4.29
CA LYS A 32 -2.57 15.93 -5.47
C LYS A 32 -3.46 16.12 -6.71
N TYR A 33 -4.45 15.25 -6.88
CA TYR A 33 -5.38 15.28 -8.02
C TYR A 33 -6.69 16.02 -7.72
N ILE A 34 -6.83 16.63 -6.52
CA ILE A 34 -8.02 17.39 -6.09
C ILE A 34 -9.28 16.50 -6.13
N ILE A 35 -9.15 15.24 -5.71
CA ILE A 35 -10.21 14.26 -5.64
C ILE A 35 -10.66 14.09 -4.20
N GLU A 36 -11.97 14.11 -3.97
CA GLU A 36 -12.54 13.83 -2.64
C GLU A 36 -12.50 12.32 -2.36
N LEU A 37 -11.56 11.91 -1.50
CA LEU A 37 -11.46 10.52 -1.05
C LEU A 37 -12.32 10.31 0.20
N ASN A 38 -13.43 9.64 0.01
CA ASN A 38 -14.39 9.32 1.06
C ASN A 38 -14.01 8.00 1.75
N SER A 39 -14.45 7.80 2.99
CA SER A 39 -14.32 6.54 3.71
C SER A 39 -15.69 5.95 4.02
N GLY A 40 -15.79 4.63 3.93
CA GLY A 40 -16.96 3.87 4.32
C GLY A 40 -16.57 2.69 5.21
N TYR A 41 -17.59 2.09 5.83
CA TYR A 41 -17.46 0.87 6.61
C TYR A 41 -18.55 -0.11 6.17
N ASP A 42 -18.14 -1.30 5.79
CA ASP A 42 -19.06 -2.38 5.47
C ASP A 42 -19.35 -3.19 6.75
N GLU A 43 -20.53 -3.03 7.30
CA GLU A 43 -20.95 -3.71 8.55
C GLU A 43 -21.00 -5.24 8.39
N ARG A 44 -21.32 -5.75 7.20
CA ARG A 44 -21.43 -7.19 6.95
C ARG A 44 -20.07 -7.86 6.94
N MET A 45 -19.09 -7.15 6.35
CA MET A 45 -17.73 -7.64 6.15
C MET A 45 -16.77 -7.19 7.24
N HIS A 46 -17.23 -6.29 8.15
CA HIS A 46 -16.41 -5.66 9.18
C HIS A 46 -15.12 -5.00 8.62
N GLU A 47 -15.26 -4.34 7.45
CA GLU A 47 -14.13 -3.82 6.72
C GLU A 47 -14.31 -2.35 6.36
N HIS A 48 -13.23 -1.56 6.51
CA HIS A 48 -13.16 -0.19 6.03
C HIS A 48 -12.73 -0.17 4.56
N TYR A 49 -13.35 0.72 3.79
CA TYR A 49 -12.98 0.97 2.40
C TYR A 49 -12.92 2.47 2.15
N PHE A 50 -12.26 2.85 1.04
CA PHE A 50 -12.29 4.19 0.49
C PHE A 50 -13.07 4.18 -0.82
N TRP A 51 -13.60 5.34 -1.18
CA TRP A 51 -14.24 5.49 -2.47
C TRP A 51 -14.12 6.95 -2.93
N TYR A 52 -14.16 7.14 -4.23
CA TYR A 52 -14.15 8.45 -4.85
C TYR A 52 -14.91 8.42 -6.17
N ALA A 53 -15.38 9.59 -6.60
CA ALA A 53 -15.96 9.80 -7.92
C ALA A 53 -14.98 10.61 -8.77
N GLN A 54 -14.76 10.17 -9.99
CA GLN A 54 -13.95 10.87 -10.97
C GLN A 54 -14.62 10.71 -12.34
N ASP A 55 -14.83 11.81 -13.04
CA ASP A 55 -15.64 11.83 -14.27
C ASP A 55 -17.02 11.21 -14.01
N ASP A 56 -17.43 10.21 -14.78
CA ASP A 56 -18.70 9.50 -14.62
C ASP A 56 -18.56 8.16 -13.87
N GLU A 57 -17.38 7.88 -13.32
CA GLU A 57 -17.08 6.62 -12.64
C GLU A 57 -17.00 6.79 -11.11
N ILE A 58 -17.48 5.77 -10.39
CA ILE A 58 -17.32 5.69 -8.95
C ILE A 58 -16.43 4.49 -8.63
N SER A 59 -15.30 4.79 -8.02
CA SER A 59 -14.27 3.81 -7.70
C SER A 59 -14.27 3.45 -6.20
N ILE A 60 -14.03 2.18 -5.89
CA ILE A 60 -13.84 1.68 -4.52
C ILE A 60 -12.42 1.15 -4.33
N VAL A 61 -11.83 1.42 -3.17
CA VAL A 61 -10.50 0.93 -2.79
C VAL A 61 -10.59 0.15 -1.49
N LYS A 62 -10.11 -1.08 -1.50
CA LYS A 62 -10.02 -1.96 -0.32
C LYS A 62 -8.58 -2.36 -0.05
N ILE A 63 -8.20 -2.45 1.23
CA ILE A 63 -6.84 -2.83 1.66
C ILE A 63 -6.93 -3.99 2.64
N ASN A 64 -6.45 -5.16 2.24
CA ASN A 64 -6.38 -6.37 3.05
C ASN A 64 -4.98 -6.58 3.63
N VAL A 65 -4.90 -6.82 4.93
CA VAL A 65 -3.66 -7.19 5.63
C VAL A 65 -3.64 -8.70 5.82
N VAL A 66 -2.68 -9.38 5.22
CA VAL A 66 -2.58 -10.84 5.31
C VAL A 66 -1.77 -11.33 6.51
N GLY A 67 -1.01 -10.45 7.18
CA GLY A 67 -0.23 -10.74 8.39
C GLY A 67 1.20 -11.17 8.14
N THR A 68 1.46 -11.92 7.10
CA THR A 68 2.82 -12.29 6.67
C THR A 68 2.84 -12.53 5.16
N ILE A 69 4.00 -12.37 4.55
CA ILE A 69 4.20 -12.59 3.12
C ILE A 69 3.75 -14.00 2.69
N THR A 70 3.95 -15.01 3.53
CA THR A 70 3.56 -16.41 3.24
C THR A 70 2.05 -16.60 3.17
N GLN A 71 1.25 -15.64 3.66
CA GLN A 71 -0.20 -15.67 3.59
C GLN A 71 -0.77 -14.93 2.37
N ILE A 72 0.05 -14.17 1.63
CA ILE A 72 -0.40 -13.52 0.39
C ILE A 72 -1.02 -14.52 -0.59
N PRO A 73 -0.48 -15.74 -0.80
CA PRO A 73 -1.09 -16.74 -1.66
C PRO A 73 -2.52 -17.16 -1.27
N ASN A 74 -2.93 -16.91 -0.02
CA ASN A 74 -4.27 -17.23 0.48
C ASN A 74 -5.24 -16.05 0.39
N SER A 75 -4.83 -14.93 -0.19
CA SER A 75 -5.65 -13.72 -0.31
C SER A 75 -6.75 -13.81 -1.37
N ASP A 76 -6.72 -14.83 -2.22
CA ASP A 76 -7.73 -15.10 -3.24
C ASP A 76 -9.14 -15.24 -2.64
N ARG A 77 -9.28 -15.91 -1.50
CA ARG A 77 -10.56 -16.05 -0.79
C ARG A 77 -11.11 -14.68 -0.39
N TRP A 78 -10.27 -13.82 0.21
CA TRP A 78 -10.67 -12.47 0.55
C TRP A 78 -11.09 -11.68 -0.69
N PHE A 79 -10.31 -11.73 -1.76
CA PHE A 79 -10.60 -11.03 -3.01
C PHE A 79 -11.96 -11.46 -3.57
N HIS A 80 -12.24 -12.75 -3.63
CA HIS A 80 -13.52 -13.25 -4.12
C HIS A 80 -14.68 -12.85 -3.21
N SER A 81 -14.59 -13.11 -1.89
CA SER A 81 -15.70 -12.88 -0.96
C SER A 81 -15.93 -11.41 -0.62
N GLN A 82 -14.88 -10.58 -0.62
CA GLN A 82 -14.96 -9.18 -0.19
C GLN A 82 -14.97 -8.18 -1.35
N CYS A 83 -14.44 -8.57 -2.51
CA CYS A 83 -14.37 -7.69 -3.67
C CYS A 83 -15.33 -8.13 -4.77
N CYS A 84 -15.25 -9.40 -5.23
CA CYS A 84 -16.02 -9.82 -6.41
C CYS A 84 -17.49 -10.08 -6.10
N GLU A 85 -17.79 -10.88 -5.07
CA GLU A 85 -19.18 -11.30 -4.78
C GLU A 85 -20.10 -10.13 -4.39
N PRO A 86 -19.69 -9.18 -3.52
CA PRO A 86 -20.60 -8.11 -3.09
C PRO A 86 -20.93 -7.09 -4.18
N TYR A 87 -20.05 -6.91 -5.17
CA TYR A 87 -20.18 -5.87 -6.20
C TYR A 87 -20.54 -6.42 -7.59
N GLY A 88 -20.50 -7.75 -7.76
CA GLY A 88 -20.87 -8.42 -9.01
C GLY A 88 -19.90 -8.15 -10.16
N ASP A 89 -20.32 -8.50 -11.37
CA ASP A 89 -19.51 -8.35 -12.59
C ASP A 89 -19.52 -6.92 -13.15
N ASP A 90 -20.34 -6.02 -12.59
CA ASP A 90 -20.39 -4.60 -12.99
C ASP A 90 -19.21 -3.78 -12.44
N CYS A 91 -18.51 -4.28 -11.42
CA CYS A 91 -17.34 -3.65 -10.85
C CYS A 91 -16.08 -4.34 -11.34
N VAL A 92 -15.29 -3.65 -12.14
CA VAL A 92 -14.02 -4.16 -12.67
C VAL A 92 -12.91 -3.94 -11.65
N TRP A 93 -12.24 -5.02 -11.23
CA TRP A 93 -11.23 -4.98 -10.17
C TRP A 93 -9.81 -5.11 -10.70
N ASP A 94 -8.93 -4.20 -10.26
CA ASP A 94 -7.48 -4.33 -10.36
C ASP A 94 -6.89 -4.68 -9.00
N VAL A 95 -5.87 -5.54 -8.97
CA VAL A 95 -5.24 -6.03 -7.75
C VAL A 95 -3.81 -5.55 -7.65
N PHE A 96 -3.44 -4.98 -6.51
CA PHE A 96 -2.07 -4.59 -6.16
C PHE A 96 -1.54 -5.53 -5.08
N LEU A 97 -0.51 -6.29 -5.43
CA LEU A 97 0.21 -7.18 -4.51
C LEU A 97 1.37 -6.41 -3.91
N CYS A 98 1.26 -6.04 -2.64
CA CYS A 98 2.22 -5.18 -1.93
C CYS A 98 3.03 -6.02 -0.95
N TYR A 99 4.32 -6.17 -1.19
CA TYR A 99 5.17 -7.04 -0.38
C TYR A 99 6.62 -6.59 -0.33
N ASP A 100 7.31 -7.02 0.72
CA ASP A 100 8.73 -6.80 0.91
C ASP A 100 9.56 -7.86 0.18
N THR A 101 10.59 -7.45 -0.55
CA THR A 101 11.52 -8.41 -1.18
C THR A 101 12.55 -8.96 -0.20
N ASP A 102 12.71 -8.33 0.98
CA ASP A 102 13.79 -8.58 1.94
C ASP A 102 15.21 -8.44 1.37
N ASN A 103 15.32 -7.94 0.15
CA ASN A 103 16.58 -7.77 -0.55
C ASN A 103 16.52 -6.50 -1.41
N TYR A 104 17.66 -5.85 -1.62
CA TYR A 104 17.77 -4.71 -2.53
C TYR A 104 17.76 -5.11 -4.03
N LYS A 105 17.57 -6.41 -4.33
CA LYS A 105 17.41 -6.92 -5.69
C LYS A 105 15.94 -7.23 -5.92
N PRO A 106 15.25 -6.51 -6.82
CA PRO A 106 13.81 -6.67 -7.07
C PRO A 106 13.42 -8.07 -7.58
N ASP A 107 14.37 -8.83 -8.12
CA ASP A 107 14.11 -10.13 -8.73
C ASP A 107 14.03 -11.31 -7.74
N ILE A 108 14.31 -11.07 -6.45
CA ILE A 108 14.27 -12.13 -5.43
C ILE A 108 13.04 -11.93 -4.56
N THR A 109 11.98 -12.64 -4.89
CA THR A 109 10.78 -12.74 -4.04
C THR A 109 10.95 -13.87 -3.04
N LYS A 110 10.34 -13.74 -1.85
CA LYS A 110 10.25 -14.80 -0.83
C LYS A 110 9.35 -15.97 -1.27
N PHE A 111 8.72 -15.87 -2.42
CA PHE A 111 7.80 -16.89 -2.95
C PHE A 111 8.50 -17.85 -3.86
N TYR A 112 8.10 -19.10 -3.78
CA TYR A 112 8.36 -20.06 -4.84
C TYR A 112 7.55 -19.65 -6.08
N GLU A 113 8.15 -19.71 -7.24
CA GLU A 113 7.51 -19.33 -8.52
C GLU A 113 6.16 -20.04 -8.72
N GLY A 114 6.05 -21.30 -8.26
CA GLY A 114 4.81 -22.07 -8.33
C GLY A 114 3.66 -21.49 -7.51
N ASP A 115 3.94 -20.97 -6.30
CA ASP A 115 2.91 -20.35 -5.44
C ASP A 115 2.44 -19.02 -6.03
N TRP A 116 3.36 -18.26 -6.63
CA TRP A 116 3.05 -17.02 -7.32
C TRP A 116 2.16 -17.20 -8.54
N LYS A 117 2.49 -18.19 -9.39
CA LYS A 117 1.65 -18.58 -10.53
C LYS A 117 0.26 -19.04 -10.07
N LYS A 118 0.20 -19.79 -8.98
CA LYS A 118 -1.05 -20.29 -8.41
C LYS A 118 -1.94 -19.15 -7.89
N LEU A 119 -1.35 -18.18 -7.17
CA LEU A 119 -2.07 -17.01 -6.70
C LEU A 119 -2.64 -16.22 -7.90
N ARG A 120 -1.82 -15.89 -8.90
CA ARG A 120 -2.29 -15.16 -10.08
C ARG A 120 -3.41 -15.90 -10.81
N ALA A 121 -3.32 -17.23 -10.91
CA ALA A 121 -4.37 -18.05 -11.49
C ALA A 121 -5.66 -18.06 -10.65
N SER A 122 -5.55 -17.94 -9.32
CA SER A 122 -6.72 -17.87 -8.43
C SER A 122 -7.38 -16.48 -8.44
N LEU A 123 -6.64 -15.42 -8.72
CA LEU A 123 -7.15 -14.05 -8.88
C LEU A 123 -7.74 -13.77 -10.28
N ARG A 124 -8.23 -14.79 -10.97
CA ARG A 124 -8.72 -14.74 -12.37
C ARG A 124 -9.85 -13.73 -12.66
N LYS A 125 -10.55 -13.24 -11.61
CA LYS A 125 -11.55 -12.17 -11.73
C LYS A 125 -10.96 -10.76 -11.69
N ALA A 126 -9.66 -10.63 -11.40
CA ALA A 126 -8.97 -9.36 -11.54
C ALA A 126 -8.79 -9.06 -13.03
N ASN A 127 -9.03 -7.80 -13.40
CA ASN A 127 -8.73 -7.30 -14.75
C ASN A 127 -7.21 -7.23 -14.95
N GLU A 128 -6.51 -6.59 -14.01
CA GLU A 128 -5.04 -6.55 -13.98
C GLU A 128 -4.51 -6.85 -12.57
N ILE A 129 -3.26 -7.35 -12.52
CA ILE A 129 -2.56 -7.65 -11.26
C ILE A 129 -1.18 -7.00 -11.32
N PHE A 130 -0.95 -6.06 -10.41
CA PHE A 130 0.29 -5.29 -10.31
C PHE A 130 1.12 -5.72 -9.10
N ASP A 131 2.43 -5.81 -9.28
CA ASP A 131 3.37 -6.07 -8.19
C ASP A 131 3.92 -4.74 -7.67
N LEU A 132 3.67 -4.46 -6.40
CA LEU A 132 4.28 -3.36 -5.66
C LEU A 132 5.34 -3.93 -4.69
N ALA A 133 6.39 -4.46 -5.28
CA ALA A 133 7.51 -5.05 -4.55
C ALA A 133 8.38 -3.95 -3.95
N ALA A 134 8.41 -3.82 -2.62
CA ALA A 134 9.30 -2.91 -1.93
C ALA A 134 10.73 -3.47 -1.95
N SER A 135 11.68 -2.63 -2.35
CA SER A 135 13.10 -2.96 -2.32
C SER A 135 13.57 -3.01 -0.87
N ALA A 136 13.95 -4.19 -0.38
CA ALA A 136 14.18 -4.61 0.98
C ALA A 136 12.90 -4.66 1.84
N ASP A 137 12.47 -3.59 2.47
CA ASP A 137 11.24 -3.53 3.26
C ASP A 137 10.57 -2.13 3.20
N ILE A 138 9.34 -2.04 3.70
CA ILE A 138 8.57 -0.78 3.66
C ILE A 138 9.24 0.33 4.48
N GLU A 139 10.00 0.01 5.52
CA GLU A 139 10.75 1.00 6.28
C GLU A 139 11.91 1.60 5.45
N ASP A 140 12.57 0.83 4.57
CA ASP A 140 13.55 1.38 3.63
C ASP A 140 12.89 2.36 2.65
N VAL A 141 11.66 2.07 2.21
CA VAL A 141 10.86 3.00 1.39
C VAL A 141 10.61 4.31 2.14
N MET A 142 10.14 4.24 3.38
CA MET A 142 9.88 5.42 4.22
C MET A 142 11.16 6.21 4.52
N LEU A 143 12.29 5.54 4.68
CA LEU A 143 13.60 6.16 4.96
C LEU A 143 14.15 6.95 3.75
N GLN A 144 13.53 6.92 2.57
CA GLN A 144 13.84 7.86 1.49
C GLN A 144 13.61 9.32 1.94
N ASP A 145 12.69 9.54 2.90
CA ASP A 145 12.54 10.84 3.57
C ASP A 145 13.03 10.81 5.03
N GLN A 146 14.27 10.35 5.26
CA GLN A 146 14.87 10.35 6.60
C GLN A 146 14.84 11.72 7.26
N GLU A 147 14.98 12.80 6.50
CA GLU A 147 14.89 14.18 7.02
C GLU A 147 13.48 14.51 7.52
N GLY A 148 12.43 14.09 6.80
CA GLY A 148 11.03 14.23 7.23
C GLY A 148 10.78 13.49 8.54
N ILE A 149 11.29 12.26 8.64
CA ILE A 149 11.21 11.48 9.89
C ILE A 149 11.93 12.21 11.03
N CYS A 150 13.13 12.75 10.79
CA CYS A 150 13.87 13.52 11.81
C CYS A 150 13.11 14.78 12.25
N ARG A 151 12.50 15.53 11.32
CA ARG A 151 11.62 16.67 11.65
C ARG A 151 10.46 16.24 12.53
N PHE A 152 9.77 15.16 12.19
CA PHE A 152 8.70 14.60 13.01
C PHE A 152 9.17 14.21 14.43
N LEU A 153 10.35 13.63 14.54
CA LEU A 153 10.93 13.22 15.81
C LEU A 153 11.48 14.40 16.63
N GLY A 154 11.67 15.57 16.00
CA GLY A 154 12.27 16.76 16.63
C GLY A 154 13.78 16.58 16.87
N CYS A 155 14.50 15.86 15.99
CA CYS A 155 15.92 15.58 16.12
C CYS A 155 16.70 15.99 14.84
N ILE A 156 18.03 16.14 15.01
CA ILE A 156 18.92 16.38 13.88
C ILE A 156 19.15 15.06 13.13
N ASN A 157 19.18 15.12 11.81
CA ASN A 157 19.48 13.95 10.99
C ASN A 157 20.86 13.39 11.33
N PRO A 158 20.96 12.16 11.85
CA PRO A 158 22.24 11.57 12.28
C PRO A 158 23.09 11.05 11.10
N GLY A 159 22.69 11.30 9.84
CA GLY A 159 23.34 10.75 8.67
C GLY A 159 23.07 9.25 8.48
N PRO A 160 24.03 8.50 7.91
CA PRO A 160 23.85 7.07 7.63
C PRO A 160 23.48 6.26 8.89
N LEU A 161 22.49 5.39 8.73
CA LEU A 161 21.98 4.55 9.82
C LEU A 161 22.59 3.15 9.75
N PRO A 162 22.97 2.55 10.90
CA PRO A 162 23.43 1.18 10.93
C PRO A 162 22.26 0.22 10.72
N GLY A 163 22.53 -0.87 10.02
CA GLY A 163 21.56 -1.94 9.76
C GLY A 163 21.50 -2.30 8.29
N ASN A 164 21.14 -3.53 8.04
CA ASN A 164 21.00 -4.10 6.69
C ASN A 164 19.54 -4.16 6.18
N LYS A 165 18.59 -3.74 7.02
CA LYS A 165 17.15 -3.69 6.72
C LYS A 165 16.57 -2.38 7.24
N GLY A 166 15.60 -1.84 6.55
CA GLY A 166 14.92 -0.58 6.87
C GLY A 166 14.36 -0.57 8.28
N LYS A 167 13.70 -1.64 8.72
CA LYS A 167 13.21 -1.75 10.10
C LYS A 167 14.30 -1.57 11.15
N LYS A 168 15.50 -2.17 10.97
CA LYS A 168 16.63 -1.98 11.89
C LYS A 168 17.15 -0.56 11.85
N LYS A 169 17.22 0.05 10.67
CA LYS A 169 17.61 1.46 10.49
C LYS A 169 16.61 2.39 11.16
N MET A 170 15.30 2.13 10.99
CA MET A 170 14.23 2.90 11.62
C MET A 170 14.31 2.85 13.16
N ILE A 171 14.45 1.65 13.73
CA ILE A 171 14.66 1.46 15.18
C ILE A 171 15.89 2.25 15.66
N SER A 172 17.01 2.19 14.91
CA SER A 172 18.23 2.92 15.24
C SER A 172 18.02 4.43 15.20
N LEU A 173 17.31 4.94 14.20
CA LEU A 173 16.97 6.36 14.08
C LEU A 173 16.17 6.85 15.29
N TYR A 174 15.09 6.15 15.61
CA TYR A 174 14.24 6.49 16.77
C TYR A 174 15.02 6.48 18.07
N LYS A 175 15.87 5.45 18.28
CA LYS A 175 16.73 5.36 19.47
C LYS A 175 17.70 6.54 19.58
N LYS A 176 18.31 6.97 18.47
CA LYS A 176 19.18 8.16 18.45
C LYS A 176 18.44 9.44 18.80
N CYS A 177 17.13 9.51 18.52
CA CYS A 177 16.26 10.62 18.89
C CYS A 177 15.57 10.45 20.27
N GLY A 178 16.00 9.46 21.09
CA GLY A 178 15.44 9.20 22.41
C GLY A 178 14.01 8.66 22.41
N LYS A 179 13.56 8.06 21.29
CA LYS A 179 12.20 7.54 21.09
C LYS A 179 12.22 6.04 20.74
N ILE A 180 11.05 5.42 20.75
CA ILE A 180 10.85 4.02 20.37
C ILE A 180 10.03 3.99 19.07
N TYR A 181 10.52 3.23 18.08
CA TYR A 181 9.75 2.97 16.87
C TYR A 181 8.66 1.92 17.14
N HIS A 182 7.46 2.20 16.69
CA HIS A 182 6.33 1.30 16.70
C HIS A 182 5.77 1.17 15.30
N GLU A 183 5.42 -0.05 14.92
CA GLU A 183 4.79 -0.39 13.64
C GLU A 183 3.28 -0.19 13.65
N GLY A 184 2.67 -0.33 12.48
CA GLY A 184 1.23 -0.27 12.28
C GLY A 184 0.64 1.10 12.58
N ASP A 185 -0.52 1.11 13.22
CA ASP A 185 -1.26 2.35 13.49
C ASP A 185 -0.48 3.39 14.32
N LYS A 186 0.44 2.94 15.14
CA LYS A 186 1.30 3.85 15.92
C LYS A 186 2.30 4.63 15.08
N ALA A 187 2.61 4.14 13.85
CA ALA A 187 3.46 4.87 12.89
C ALA A 187 2.68 5.90 12.06
N ARG A 188 1.35 5.96 12.17
CA ARG A 188 0.45 6.76 11.32
C ARG A 188 0.85 8.22 11.21
N GLU A 189 1.08 8.90 12.33
CA GLU A 189 1.40 10.33 12.32
C GLU A 189 2.79 10.60 11.71
N MET A 190 3.74 9.71 11.92
CA MET A 190 5.04 9.78 11.26
C MET A 190 4.88 9.59 9.74
N ILE A 191 4.17 8.55 9.30
CA ILE A 191 3.95 8.27 7.88
C ILE A 191 3.19 9.43 7.20
N LYS A 192 2.23 10.04 7.87
CA LYS A 192 1.51 11.22 7.38
C LYS A 192 2.42 12.44 7.18
N SER A 193 3.51 12.55 7.93
CA SER A 193 4.46 13.66 7.85
C SER A 193 5.53 13.50 6.75
N LEU A 194 5.56 12.35 6.07
CA LEU A 194 6.54 12.06 5.01
C LEU A 194 6.28 12.87 3.75
N ASP A 195 7.36 13.25 3.09
CA ASP A 195 7.33 13.80 1.73
C ASP A 195 7.13 12.66 0.71
N MET A 196 5.86 12.45 0.32
CA MET A 196 5.50 11.38 -0.62
C MET A 196 6.13 11.58 -2.01
N GLU A 197 6.35 12.83 -2.46
CA GLU A 197 7.06 13.08 -3.72
C GLU A 197 8.51 12.58 -3.68
N LYS A 198 9.18 12.78 -2.55
CA LYS A 198 10.55 12.29 -2.34
C LYS A 198 10.60 10.77 -2.34
N ILE A 199 9.60 10.11 -1.73
CA ILE A 199 9.48 8.66 -1.70
C ILE A 199 9.22 8.10 -3.11
N ILE A 200 8.31 8.70 -3.87
CA ILE A 200 8.02 8.31 -5.26
C ILE A 200 9.29 8.40 -6.12
N ARG A 201 10.03 9.51 -6.00
CA ARG A 201 11.29 9.72 -6.75
C ARG A 201 12.37 8.71 -6.35
N GLY A 202 12.38 8.24 -5.12
CA GLY A 202 13.31 7.22 -4.63
C GLY A 202 13.16 5.87 -5.31
N ASN A 203 11.98 5.59 -5.86
CA ASN A 203 11.64 4.42 -6.69
C ASN A 203 12.03 3.06 -6.07
N LEU A 204 11.95 2.94 -4.74
CA LEU A 204 12.17 1.66 -4.04
C LEU A 204 10.94 0.74 -4.10
N VAL A 205 9.82 1.27 -4.51
CA VAL A 205 8.58 0.56 -4.86
C VAL A 205 7.95 1.31 -6.03
N PRO A 206 7.36 0.64 -7.02
CA PRO A 206 6.85 1.28 -8.23
C PRO A 206 5.49 1.98 -7.98
N LEU A 207 5.47 2.99 -7.09
CA LEU A 207 4.27 3.74 -6.67
C LEU A 207 3.58 4.49 -7.83
N HIS A 208 4.32 4.82 -8.89
CA HIS A 208 3.74 5.45 -10.09
C HIS A 208 2.64 4.58 -10.73
N ILE A 209 2.74 3.25 -10.62
CA ILE A 209 1.71 2.32 -11.12
C ILE A 209 0.37 2.58 -10.44
N VAL A 210 0.37 2.85 -9.12
CA VAL A 210 -0.86 3.19 -8.38
C VAL A 210 -1.42 4.52 -8.85
N GLU A 211 -0.56 5.52 -9.00
CA GLU A 211 -0.93 6.87 -9.45
C GLU A 211 -1.57 6.82 -10.84
N GLU A 212 -0.95 6.11 -11.79
CA GLU A 212 -1.42 5.96 -13.16
C GLU A 212 -2.78 5.23 -13.23
N ASN A 213 -2.95 4.17 -12.44
CA ASN A 213 -4.15 3.34 -12.52
C ASN A 213 -5.34 3.89 -11.75
N LEU A 214 -5.13 4.61 -10.65
CA LEU A 214 -6.24 5.13 -9.85
C LEU A 214 -6.66 6.54 -10.27
N PHE A 215 -5.72 7.41 -10.65
CA PHE A 215 -5.99 8.84 -10.73
C PHE A 215 -5.69 9.47 -12.10
N GLN A 216 -5.02 8.76 -13.03
CA GLN A 216 -4.67 9.30 -14.35
C GLN A 216 -5.49 8.72 -15.51
N HIS A 217 -6.53 7.94 -15.25
CA HIS A 217 -7.32 7.25 -16.29
C HIS A 217 -8.14 8.16 -17.22
N SER A 218 -8.18 9.47 -17.00
CA SER A 218 -8.98 10.41 -17.80
C SER A 218 -8.51 10.64 -19.24
N LYS A 219 -7.62 9.80 -19.80
CA LYS A 219 -7.06 9.99 -21.16
C LYS A 219 -6.94 8.73 -22.02
N ARG A 220 -7.73 7.69 -21.74
CA ARG A 220 -7.78 6.56 -22.71
C ARG A 220 -9.15 6.40 -23.32
#